data_90e889a616e4d7286c2ea771d688dba5
#
_entry.id   90e889a616e4d7286c2ea771d688dba5
#
_cell.length_a   1.000
_cell.length_b   1.000
_cell.length_c   1.000
_cell.angle_alpha   90.00
_cell.angle_beta   90.00
_cell.angle_gamma   90.00
#
_symmetry.space_group_name_H-M   'P 1'
#
loop_
_entity.id
_entity.type
_entity.pdbx_description
1 polymer ?
#
loop_
_entity_poly.entity_id
_entity_poly.type
_entity_poly.pdbx_seq_one_letter_code
_entity_poly.pdbx_strand_id
1 'polypeptide(L)'
;MRTPAARRRVQVPRRLQRGVVTHSSGNHGNALALAAATRGIAAHVVVPEGAVRAKLAAIERAGATLHRCAPTQAAREAKCEEVRRATGAELVHPYADRRVIAGQGTVALELLQQIPELDALITPVGGGGLASGVAIAAHGIDPALALFGAEPLGADDAAQSMAHGERVTTVVPDTVCDGLRALIGERNLDALRAHHVEIITVSDTETIAAMQLLWSELKQVVEVSSATVLAAILQ
;
A
#
# COMPACT_ATOMS: atom_id res chain seq x y z
N MET A 1 38.61 -17.55 -8.72
CA MET A 1 38.16 -16.16 -8.55
C MET A 1 37.04 -15.89 -9.53
N ARG A 2 35.77 -15.79 -9.08
CA ARG A 2 34.65 -15.40 -9.97
C ARG A 2 34.57 -13.89 -9.96
N THR A 3 34.76 -13.28 -11.12
CA THR A 3 34.55 -11.84 -11.36
C THR A 3 33.11 -11.48 -10.97
N PRO A 4 32.87 -10.41 -10.18
CA PRO A 4 31.51 -10.00 -9.88
C PRO A 4 30.82 -9.59 -11.19
N ALA A 5 29.70 -10.27 -11.47
CA ALA A 5 28.86 -9.94 -12.61
C ALA A 5 28.50 -8.45 -12.54
N ALA A 6 28.90 -7.69 -13.54
CA ALA A 6 28.58 -6.30 -13.68
C ALA A 6 27.04 -6.18 -13.67
N ARG A 7 26.47 -5.65 -12.57
CA ARG A 7 25.05 -5.36 -12.49
C ARG A 7 24.72 -4.42 -13.64
N ARG A 8 23.97 -4.90 -14.64
CA ARG A 8 23.46 -4.06 -15.72
C ARG A 8 22.75 -2.88 -15.04
N ARG A 9 23.30 -1.67 -15.16
CA ARG A 9 22.63 -0.45 -14.75
C ARG A 9 21.35 -0.36 -15.58
N VAL A 10 20.21 -0.59 -14.94
CA VAL A 10 18.91 -0.35 -15.57
C VAL A 10 18.88 1.14 -15.91
N GLN A 11 18.75 1.45 -17.20
CA GLN A 11 18.69 2.85 -17.65
C GLN A 11 17.47 3.51 -16.99
N VAL A 12 17.71 4.62 -16.29
CA VAL A 12 16.65 5.43 -15.69
C VAL A 12 15.86 6.12 -16.80
N PRO A 13 14.54 5.88 -16.92
CA PRO A 13 13.73 6.58 -17.92
C PRO A 13 13.83 8.10 -17.77
N ARG A 14 13.82 8.84 -18.88
CA ARG A 14 13.98 10.31 -18.89
C ARG A 14 13.09 11.03 -17.88
N ARG A 15 11.82 10.59 -17.73
CA ARG A 15 10.85 11.14 -16.77
C ARG A 15 11.26 10.99 -15.29
N LEU A 16 12.10 10.01 -14.95
CA LEU A 16 12.57 9.76 -13.59
C LEU A 16 13.94 10.40 -13.28
N GLN A 17 14.58 11.04 -14.26
CA GLN A 17 15.91 11.64 -14.06
C GLN A 17 15.89 12.79 -13.05
N ARG A 18 14.75 13.47 -12.91
CA ARG A 18 14.54 14.52 -11.90
C ARG A 18 14.07 13.97 -10.53
N GLY A 19 14.05 12.65 -10.39
CA GLY A 19 13.62 11.98 -9.17
C GLY A 19 12.13 11.66 -9.15
N VAL A 20 11.68 11.22 -7.97
CA VAL A 20 10.31 10.84 -7.70
C VAL A 20 9.79 11.55 -6.45
N VAL A 21 8.48 11.80 -6.38
CA VAL A 21 7.81 12.37 -5.21
C VAL A 21 6.57 11.58 -4.87
N THR A 22 6.28 11.44 -3.57
CA THR A 22 5.06 10.81 -3.05
C THR A 22 4.62 11.43 -1.72
N HIS A 23 3.39 11.14 -1.30
CA HIS A 23 2.84 11.55 0.00
C HIS A 23 2.50 10.32 0.86
N SER A 24 3.51 9.66 1.39
CA SER A 24 3.32 8.48 2.26
C SER A 24 4.38 8.41 3.33
N SER A 25 3.98 8.43 4.60
CA SER A 25 4.87 8.22 5.75
C SER A 25 5.09 6.74 6.11
N GLY A 26 4.46 5.80 5.38
CA GLY A 26 4.49 4.36 5.64
C GLY A 26 5.28 3.56 4.61
N ASN A 27 4.81 2.33 4.38
CA ASN A 27 5.47 1.32 3.55
C ASN A 27 5.76 1.79 2.12
N HIS A 28 4.81 2.50 1.48
CA HIS A 28 5.01 3.01 0.13
C HIS A 28 6.14 4.06 0.07
N GLY A 29 6.17 5.01 1.02
CA GLY A 29 7.24 6.02 1.09
C GLY A 29 8.62 5.41 1.26
N ASN A 30 8.75 4.41 2.13
CA ASN A 30 10.00 3.68 2.34
C ASN A 30 10.40 2.86 1.11
N ALA A 31 9.47 2.12 0.51
CA ALA A 31 9.72 1.32 -0.70
C ALA A 31 10.16 2.20 -1.88
N LEU A 32 9.49 3.36 -2.08
CA LEU A 32 9.85 4.30 -3.13
C LEU A 32 11.25 4.89 -2.90
N ALA A 33 11.59 5.25 -1.66
CA ALA A 33 12.91 5.75 -1.29
C ALA A 33 14.01 4.72 -1.59
N LEU A 34 13.82 3.47 -1.19
CA LEU A 34 14.74 2.36 -1.49
C LEU A 34 14.87 2.11 -2.99
N ALA A 35 13.76 2.10 -3.72
CA ALA A 35 13.76 1.90 -5.17
C ALA A 35 14.46 3.05 -5.90
N ALA A 36 14.33 4.28 -5.44
CA ALA A 36 15.03 5.44 -5.97
C ALA A 36 16.54 5.36 -5.70
N ALA A 37 16.91 5.03 -4.46
CA ALA A 37 18.31 4.86 -4.06
C ALA A 37 19.03 3.80 -4.90
N THR A 38 18.39 2.64 -5.16
CA THR A 38 18.97 1.59 -6.02
C THR A 38 19.19 2.02 -7.46
N ARG A 39 18.48 3.06 -7.91
CA ARG A 39 18.58 3.63 -9.25
C ARG A 39 19.41 4.92 -9.31
N GLY A 40 19.88 5.41 -8.17
CA GLY A 40 20.65 6.65 -8.06
C GLY A 40 19.84 7.90 -8.45
N ILE A 41 18.53 7.93 -8.19
CA ILE A 41 17.66 9.09 -8.40
C ILE A 41 17.17 9.66 -7.08
N ALA A 42 16.85 10.94 -7.06
CA ALA A 42 16.31 11.61 -5.87
C ALA A 42 14.91 11.08 -5.53
N ALA A 43 14.62 10.95 -4.22
CA ALA A 43 13.28 10.68 -3.72
C ALA A 43 12.85 11.79 -2.75
N HIS A 44 11.66 12.31 -2.96
CA HIS A 44 11.01 13.30 -2.11
C HIS A 44 9.76 12.66 -1.49
N VAL A 45 9.65 12.68 -0.17
CA VAL A 45 8.52 12.07 0.53
C VAL A 45 7.84 13.11 1.41
N VAL A 46 6.59 13.41 1.08
CA VAL A 46 5.74 14.30 1.87
C VAL A 46 5.12 13.51 3.02
N VAL A 47 5.32 14.02 4.23
CA VAL A 47 4.90 13.36 5.47
C VAL A 47 4.13 14.33 6.36
N PRO A 48 3.06 13.87 7.04
CA PRO A 48 2.34 14.73 7.96
C PRO A 48 3.17 14.99 9.23
N GLU A 49 2.92 16.15 9.84
CA GLU A 49 3.36 16.41 11.21
C GLU A 49 2.76 15.35 12.15
N GLY A 50 3.55 14.89 13.12
CA GLY A 50 3.12 13.83 14.04
C GLY A 50 3.28 12.39 13.50
N ALA A 51 3.78 12.19 12.28
CA ALA A 51 4.06 10.84 11.76
C ALA A 51 5.06 10.07 12.64
N VAL A 52 4.91 8.75 12.69
CA VAL A 52 5.70 7.85 13.54
C VAL A 52 7.19 7.98 13.24
N ARG A 53 7.96 8.39 14.24
CA ARG A 53 9.42 8.67 14.11
C ARG A 53 10.22 7.52 13.51
N ALA A 54 9.91 6.28 13.91
CA ALA A 54 10.63 5.09 13.41
C ALA A 54 10.41 4.90 11.89
N LYS A 55 9.19 5.16 11.37
CA LYS A 55 8.87 5.10 9.94
C LYS A 55 9.60 6.20 9.17
N LEU A 56 9.62 7.43 9.69
CA LEU A 56 10.36 8.55 9.08
C LEU A 56 11.87 8.27 9.01
N ALA A 57 12.45 7.77 10.10
CA ALA A 57 13.87 7.41 10.13
C ALA A 57 14.23 6.31 9.11
N ALA A 58 13.31 5.38 8.82
CA ALA A 58 13.52 4.38 7.77
C ALA A 58 13.58 5.01 6.37
N ILE A 59 12.68 5.95 6.09
CA ILE A 59 12.63 6.69 4.82
C ILE A 59 13.89 7.55 4.63
N GLU A 60 14.34 8.25 5.68
CA GLU A 60 15.59 9.05 5.67
C GLU A 60 16.82 8.17 5.47
N ARG A 61 16.93 7.02 6.16
CA ARG A 61 18.02 6.06 5.94
C ARG A 61 18.05 5.51 4.52
N ALA A 62 16.92 5.42 3.86
CA ALA A 62 16.82 5.06 2.44
C ALA A 62 17.28 6.19 1.50
N GLY A 63 17.66 7.36 2.03
CA GLY A 63 18.20 8.50 1.27
C GLY A 63 17.16 9.46 0.70
N ALA A 64 15.90 9.40 1.14
CA ALA A 64 14.88 10.33 0.70
C ALA A 64 14.90 11.65 1.47
N THR A 65 14.52 12.74 0.81
CA THR A 65 14.26 14.04 1.43
C THR A 65 12.83 14.09 1.94
N LEU A 66 12.64 14.35 3.24
CA LEU A 66 11.32 14.52 3.84
C LEU A 66 10.83 15.96 3.71
N HIS A 67 9.55 16.11 3.35
CA HIS A 67 8.82 17.38 3.31
C HIS A 67 7.62 17.32 4.26
N ARG A 68 7.61 18.14 5.31
CA ARG A 68 6.54 18.12 6.32
C ARG A 68 5.35 18.97 5.87
N CYS A 69 4.14 18.53 6.25
CA CYS A 69 2.88 19.24 6.01
C CYS A 69 1.89 19.01 7.17
N ALA A 70 0.80 19.75 7.16
CA ALA A 70 -0.31 19.51 8.11
C ALA A 70 -0.91 18.10 7.93
N PRO A 71 -1.49 17.48 8.98
CA PRO A 71 -1.91 16.07 8.99
C PRO A 71 -3.26 15.84 8.27
N THR A 72 -3.53 16.54 7.18
CA THR A 72 -4.72 16.35 6.34
C THR A 72 -4.36 15.81 4.96
N GLN A 73 -5.30 15.12 4.33
CA GLN A 73 -5.10 14.61 2.96
C GLN A 73 -4.83 15.76 1.98
N ALA A 74 -5.64 16.84 2.05
CA ALA A 74 -5.47 17.99 1.19
C ALA A 74 -4.09 18.66 1.34
N ALA A 75 -3.59 18.79 2.57
CA ALA A 75 -2.27 19.37 2.82
C ALA A 75 -1.13 18.48 2.28
N ARG A 76 -1.28 17.16 2.39
CA ARG A 76 -0.32 16.20 1.80
C ARG A 76 -0.27 16.31 0.29
N GLU A 77 -1.42 16.37 -0.37
CA GLU A 77 -1.52 16.50 -1.83
C GLU A 77 -0.99 17.86 -2.31
N ALA A 78 -1.38 18.95 -1.65
CA ALA A 78 -0.90 20.30 -1.97
C ALA A 78 0.63 20.41 -1.82
N LYS A 79 1.20 19.88 -0.73
CA LYS A 79 2.65 19.88 -0.51
C LYS A 79 3.38 18.99 -1.51
N CYS A 80 2.79 17.85 -1.88
CA CYS A 80 3.35 16.97 -2.89
C CYS A 80 3.41 17.66 -4.26
N GLU A 81 2.37 18.40 -4.63
CA GLU A 81 2.34 19.18 -5.88
C GLU A 81 3.33 20.36 -5.86
N GLU A 82 3.49 21.04 -4.72
CA GLU A 82 4.51 22.08 -4.53
C GLU A 82 5.92 21.51 -4.79
N VAL A 83 6.25 20.38 -4.12
CA VAL A 83 7.56 19.72 -4.30
C VAL A 83 7.75 19.25 -5.74
N ARG A 84 6.71 18.68 -6.36
CA ARG A 84 6.73 18.26 -7.76
C ARG A 84 7.06 19.41 -8.70
N ARG A 85 6.45 20.58 -8.50
CA ARG A 85 6.72 21.79 -9.31
C ARG A 85 8.13 22.31 -9.10
N ALA A 86 8.60 22.34 -7.86
CA ALA A 86 9.93 22.84 -7.52
C ALA A 86 11.07 21.96 -8.05
N THR A 87 10.89 20.63 -8.04
CA THR A 87 11.94 19.67 -8.40
C THR A 87 11.82 19.11 -9.81
N GLY A 88 10.60 19.13 -10.37
CA GLY A 88 10.25 18.42 -11.59
C GLY A 88 10.19 16.89 -11.41
N ALA A 89 10.17 16.40 -10.16
CA ALA A 89 10.09 14.99 -9.85
C ALA A 89 8.75 14.37 -10.32
N GLU A 90 8.80 13.12 -10.73
CA GLU A 90 7.61 12.35 -11.13
C GLU A 90 6.78 11.96 -9.90
N LEU A 91 5.50 12.28 -9.91
CA LEU A 91 4.59 11.83 -8.86
C LEU A 91 4.35 10.33 -8.97
N VAL A 92 4.57 9.62 -7.88
CA VAL A 92 4.21 8.21 -7.71
C VAL A 92 3.16 8.12 -6.60
N HIS A 93 1.89 8.08 -7.00
CA HIS A 93 0.78 8.06 -6.05
C HIS A 93 0.78 6.74 -5.26
N PRO A 94 0.59 6.75 -3.92
CA PRO A 94 0.82 5.57 -3.08
C PRO A 94 -0.07 4.36 -3.39
N TYR A 95 -1.23 4.55 -4.03
CA TYR A 95 -2.16 3.45 -4.33
C TYR A 95 -2.94 3.63 -5.64
N ALA A 96 -3.10 4.84 -6.18
CA ALA A 96 -3.89 5.10 -7.40
C ALA A 96 -3.06 5.09 -8.69
N ASP A 97 -1.73 4.97 -8.63
CA ASP A 97 -0.86 4.85 -9.80
C ASP A 97 -0.93 3.42 -10.36
N ARG A 98 -1.22 3.30 -11.66
CA ARG A 98 -1.28 1.99 -12.35
C ARG A 98 -0.01 1.17 -12.19
N ARG A 99 1.15 1.83 -12.14
CA ARG A 99 2.46 1.17 -11.97
C ARG A 99 2.61 0.59 -10.56
N VAL A 100 2.08 1.30 -9.56
CA VAL A 100 2.04 0.82 -8.18
C VAL A 100 1.09 -0.37 -8.08
N ILE A 101 -0.13 -0.26 -8.60
CA ILE A 101 -1.10 -1.36 -8.62
C ILE A 101 -0.50 -2.61 -9.29
N ALA A 102 0.13 -2.46 -10.47
CA ALA A 102 0.79 -3.57 -11.15
C ALA A 102 1.93 -4.19 -10.33
N GLY A 103 2.72 -3.34 -9.63
CA GLY A 103 3.75 -3.81 -8.71
C GLY A 103 3.18 -4.60 -7.54
N GLN A 104 2.04 -4.20 -6.99
CA GLN A 104 1.37 -4.92 -5.91
C GLN A 104 0.81 -6.29 -6.37
N GLY A 105 0.44 -6.42 -7.62
CA GLY A 105 -0.01 -7.68 -8.21
C GLY A 105 1.04 -8.80 -8.18
N THR A 106 2.34 -8.46 -8.06
CA THR A 106 3.41 -9.46 -7.94
C THR A 106 3.25 -10.34 -6.70
N VAL A 107 2.58 -9.85 -5.67
CA VAL A 107 2.25 -10.64 -4.46
C VAL A 107 1.42 -11.87 -4.83
N ALA A 108 0.35 -11.70 -5.63
CA ALA A 108 -0.47 -12.82 -6.08
C ALA A 108 0.30 -13.75 -7.03
N LEU A 109 1.12 -13.19 -7.94
CA LEU A 109 1.92 -13.99 -8.85
C LEU A 109 2.87 -14.92 -8.10
N GLU A 110 3.60 -14.40 -7.12
CA GLU A 110 4.54 -15.16 -6.31
C GLU A 110 3.83 -16.18 -5.40
N LEU A 111 2.72 -15.77 -4.77
CA LEU A 111 1.96 -16.64 -3.88
C LEU A 111 1.35 -17.84 -4.63
N LEU A 112 0.73 -17.62 -5.78
CA LEU A 112 0.14 -18.68 -6.61
C LEU A 112 1.19 -19.59 -7.26
N GLN A 113 2.42 -19.09 -7.44
CA GLN A 113 3.55 -19.96 -7.83
C GLN A 113 4.00 -20.87 -6.68
N GLN A 114 3.95 -20.39 -5.44
CA GLN A 114 4.35 -21.16 -4.26
C GLN A 114 3.26 -22.12 -3.80
N ILE A 115 2.00 -21.73 -3.91
CA ILE A 115 0.82 -22.50 -3.48
C ILE A 115 -0.21 -22.45 -4.62
N PRO A 116 -0.14 -23.35 -5.61
CA PRO A 116 -1.01 -23.30 -6.79
C PRO A 116 -2.48 -23.65 -6.50
N GLU A 117 -2.75 -24.39 -5.42
CA GLU A 117 -4.09 -24.89 -5.08
C GLU A 117 -4.74 -24.06 -3.98
N LEU A 118 -4.84 -22.74 -4.18
CA LEU A 118 -5.55 -21.84 -3.28
C LEU A 118 -7.02 -21.72 -3.71
N ASP A 119 -7.93 -21.85 -2.75
CA ASP A 119 -9.36 -21.57 -2.95
C ASP A 119 -9.71 -20.09 -2.77
N ALA A 120 -8.92 -19.38 -1.97
CA ALA A 120 -9.19 -17.98 -1.62
C ALA A 120 -7.93 -17.17 -1.37
N LEU A 121 -7.98 -15.87 -1.63
CA LEU A 121 -6.98 -14.87 -1.24
C LEU A 121 -7.63 -13.72 -0.48
N ILE A 122 -7.01 -13.31 0.62
CA ILE A 122 -7.44 -12.16 1.40
C ILE A 122 -6.31 -11.14 1.54
N THR A 123 -6.63 -9.85 1.39
CA THR A 123 -5.66 -8.74 1.48
C THR A 123 -6.17 -7.62 2.38
N PRO A 124 -5.30 -6.90 3.10
CA PRO A 124 -5.72 -5.70 3.82
C PRO A 124 -6.12 -4.59 2.84
N VAL A 125 -7.17 -3.84 3.17
CA VAL A 125 -7.69 -2.73 2.38
C VAL A 125 -7.57 -1.40 3.13
N GLY A 126 -6.94 -0.44 2.50
CA GLY A 126 -6.98 0.98 2.80
C GLY A 126 -7.20 1.71 1.48
N GLY A 127 -6.26 2.48 0.95
CA GLY A 127 -6.40 3.10 -0.38
C GLY A 127 -6.59 2.13 -1.56
N GLY A 128 -6.54 0.82 -1.32
CA GLY A 128 -6.90 -0.24 -2.27
C GLY A 128 -5.82 -0.65 -3.27
N GLY A 129 -4.61 -0.06 -3.21
CA GLY A 129 -3.56 -0.36 -4.21
C GLY A 129 -3.09 -1.81 -4.21
N LEU A 130 -2.88 -2.40 -3.00
CA LEU A 130 -2.51 -3.79 -2.84
C LEU A 130 -3.64 -4.72 -3.29
N ALA A 131 -4.83 -4.53 -2.74
CA ALA A 131 -5.99 -5.37 -3.05
C ALA A 131 -6.35 -5.37 -4.54
N SER A 132 -6.31 -4.20 -5.20
CA SER A 132 -6.53 -4.09 -6.65
C SER A 132 -5.47 -4.84 -7.46
N GLY A 133 -4.19 -4.68 -7.10
CA GLY A 133 -3.09 -5.37 -7.79
C GLY A 133 -3.20 -6.88 -7.64
N VAL A 134 -3.47 -7.37 -6.42
CA VAL A 134 -3.67 -8.79 -6.12
C VAL A 134 -4.87 -9.33 -6.89
N ALA A 135 -6.02 -8.64 -6.86
CA ALA A 135 -7.24 -9.08 -7.54
C ALA A 135 -7.05 -9.21 -9.05
N ILE A 136 -6.45 -8.21 -9.69
CA ILE A 136 -6.15 -8.23 -11.13
C ILE A 136 -5.22 -9.39 -11.49
N ALA A 137 -4.16 -9.57 -10.73
CA ALA A 137 -3.17 -10.60 -11.02
C ALA A 137 -3.69 -12.01 -10.73
N ALA A 138 -4.41 -12.19 -9.62
CA ALA A 138 -4.99 -13.47 -9.22
C ALA A 138 -6.01 -13.96 -10.26
N HIS A 139 -7.00 -13.15 -10.61
CA HIS A 139 -7.99 -13.50 -11.64
C HIS A 139 -7.41 -13.58 -13.06
N GLY A 140 -6.23 -13.00 -13.29
CA GLY A 140 -5.49 -13.22 -14.53
C GLY A 140 -4.88 -14.62 -14.63
N ILE A 141 -4.72 -15.32 -13.49
CA ILE A 141 -4.21 -16.70 -13.41
C ILE A 141 -5.37 -17.68 -13.22
N ASP A 142 -6.21 -17.45 -12.23
CA ASP A 142 -7.38 -18.25 -11.90
C ASP A 142 -8.61 -17.36 -11.67
N PRO A 143 -9.52 -17.25 -12.64
CA PRO A 143 -10.74 -16.47 -12.49
C PRO A 143 -11.75 -17.01 -11.49
N ALA A 144 -11.59 -18.25 -11.01
CA ALA A 144 -12.49 -18.87 -10.03
C ALA A 144 -12.05 -18.63 -8.57
N LEU A 145 -10.83 -18.10 -8.36
CA LEU A 145 -10.30 -17.85 -7.03
C LEU A 145 -11.14 -16.83 -6.25
N ALA A 146 -11.60 -17.19 -5.05
CA ALA A 146 -12.34 -16.27 -4.21
C ALA A 146 -11.42 -15.17 -3.67
N LEU A 147 -11.87 -13.91 -3.74
CA LEU A 147 -11.07 -12.74 -3.35
C LEU A 147 -11.75 -11.95 -2.24
N PHE A 148 -11.00 -11.71 -1.16
CA PHE A 148 -11.47 -10.97 0.00
C PHE A 148 -10.57 -9.78 0.31
N GLY A 149 -11.17 -8.73 0.88
CA GLY A 149 -10.48 -7.58 1.45
C GLY A 149 -10.77 -7.48 2.94
N ALA A 150 -9.75 -7.32 3.78
CA ALA A 150 -9.92 -7.07 5.20
C ALA A 150 -9.75 -5.58 5.49
N GLU A 151 -10.76 -4.93 6.02
CA GLU A 151 -10.78 -3.48 6.28
C GLU A 151 -11.09 -3.19 7.76
N PRO A 152 -10.39 -2.23 8.41
CA PRO A 152 -10.73 -1.85 9.77
C PRO A 152 -12.11 -1.20 9.86
N LEU A 153 -12.94 -1.60 10.80
CA LEU A 153 -14.28 -1.02 11.03
C LEU A 153 -14.23 0.49 11.27
N GLY A 154 -13.16 1.00 11.89
CA GLY A 154 -12.95 2.44 12.10
C GLY A 154 -12.44 3.20 10.86
N ALA A 155 -12.33 2.55 9.69
CA ALA A 155 -11.94 3.14 8.41
C ALA A 155 -12.49 2.30 7.26
N ASP A 156 -13.80 2.08 7.25
CA ASP A 156 -14.55 1.11 6.44
C ASP A 156 -15.13 1.68 5.14
N ASP A 157 -14.47 2.66 4.57
CA ASP A 157 -14.98 3.37 3.39
C ASP A 157 -15.06 2.50 2.13
N ALA A 158 -14.23 1.46 2.00
CA ALA A 158 -14.35 0.52 0.90
C ALA A 158 -15.58 -0.38 1.07
N ALA A 159 -15.83 -0.92 2.27
CA ALA A 159 -17.03 -1.71 2.57
C ALA A 159 -18.30 -0.91 2.31
N GLN A 160 -18.39 0.32 2.83
CA GLN A 160 -19.51 1.22 2.58
C GLN A 160 -19.68 1.52 1.07
N SER A 161 -18.58 1.79 0.36
CA SER A 161 -18.62 2.06 -1.08
C SER A 161 -19.12 0.86 -1.89
N MET A 162 -18.72 -0.34 -1.51
CA MET A 162 -19.21 -1.58 -2.16
C MET A 162 -20.70 -1.78 -1.91
N ALA A 163 -21.16 -1.58 -0.67
CA ALA A 163 -22.57 -1.77 -0.28
C ALA A 163 -23.50 -0.74 -0.92
N HIS A 164 -23.10 0.54 -0.99
CA HIS A 164 -23.94 1.63 -1.52
C HIS A 164 -23.87 1.76 -3.05
N GLY A 165 -22.89 1.14 -3.71
CA GLY A 165 -22.69 1.31 -5.16
C GLY A 165 -21.96 2.60 -5.56
N GLU A 166 -21.80 3.56 -4.65
CA GLU A 166 -21.11 4.82 -4.86
C GLU A 166 -19.86 4.91 -3.94
N ARG A 167 -18.82 5.60 -4.42
CA ARG A 167 -17.61 5.77 -3.64
C ARG A 167 -17.82 6.73 -2.48
N VAL A 168 -17.56 6.27 -1.27
CA VAL A 168 -17.49 7.12 -0.07
C VAL A 168 -16.23 7.98 -0.13
N THR A 169 -16.41 9.29 -0.02
CA THR A 169 -15.31 10.27 -0.17
C THR A 169 -14.92 10.97 1.13
N THR A 170 -15.64 10.69 2.22
CA THR A 170 -15.41 11.33 3.51
C THR A 170 -15.60 10.32 4.63
N VAL A 171 -14.49 9.96 5.29
CA VAL A 171 -14.44 9.19 6.53
C VAL A 171 -13.36 9.81 7.41
N VAL A 172 -13.62 9.93 8.68
CA VAL A 172 -12.60 10.26 9.69
C VAL A 172 -12.09 8.95 10.26
N PRO A 173 -10.91 8.48 9.87
CA PRO A 173 -10.44 7.17 10.29
C PRO A 173 -10.11 7.15 11.79
N ASP A 174 -10.70 6.21 12.52
CA ASP A 174 -10.48 5.94 13.93
C ASP A 174 -10.11 4.47 14.12
N THR A 175 -8.85 4.15 13.91
CA THR A 175 -8.31 2.78 14.01
C THR A 175 -6.82 2.80 14.35
N VAL A 176 -6.35 1.75 15.01
CA VAL A 176 -4.92 1.50 15.26
C VAL A 176 -4.16 1.09 13.99
N CYS A 177 -4.88 0.68 12.94
CA CYS A 177 -4.33 0.26 11.65
C CYS A 177 -3.83 1.44 10.83
N ASP A 178 -2.72 2.05 11.23
CA ASP A 178 -2.19 3.28 10.65
C ASP A 178 -1.86 3.19 9.14
N GLY A 179 -1.62 2.00 8.62
CA GLY A 179 -1.41 1.72 7.20
C GLY A 179 -2.69 1.68 6.35
N LEU A 180 -3.89 1.64 6.97
CA LEU A 180 -5.18 1.45 6.30
C LEU A 180 -6.15 2.65 6.46
N ARG A 181 -5.65 3.83 6.83
CA ARG A 181 -6.45 5.05 7.04
C ARG A 181 -6.72 5.87 5.77
N ALA A 182 -6.29 5.42 4.62
CA ALA A 182 -6.47 6.15 3.37
C ALA A 182 -7.79 5.74 2.71
N LEU A 183 -8.57 6.71 2.25
CA LEU A 183 -9.77 6.46 1.46
C LEU A 183 -9.46 5.65 0.20
N ILE A 184 -10.35 4.73 -0.13
CA ILE A 184 -10.25 3.92 -1.35
C ILE A 184 -10.14 4.81 -2.59
N GLY A 185 -9.16 4.54 -3.45
CA GLY A 185 -9.05 5.21 -4.74
C GLY A 185 -10.18 4.80 -5.69
N GLU A 186 -10.68 5.73 -6.52
CA GLU A 186 -11.74 5.45 -7.48
C GLU A 186 -11.41 4.23 -8.38
N ARG A 187 -10.25 4.28 -9.03
CA ARG A 187 -9.75 3.17 -9.87
C ARG A 187 -9.61 1.85 -9.10
N ASN A 188 -9.27 1.94 -7.82
CA ASN A 188 -9.07 0.77 -6.98
C ASN A 188 -10.43 0.15 -6.64
N LEU A 189 -11.41 0.97 -6.30
CA LEU A 189 -12.78 0.52 -6.08
C LEU A 189 -13.36 -0.16 -7.33
N ASP A 190 -13.13 0.44 -8.52
CA ASP A 190 -13.55 -0.16 -9.80
C ASP A 190 -12.91 -1.52 -10.02
N ALA A 191 -11.63 -1.67 -9.69
CA ALA A 191 -10.94 -2.96 -9.79
C ALA A 191 -11.51 -3.99 -8.80
N LEU A 192 -11.76 -3.61 -7.53
CA LEU A 192 -12.35 -4.52 -6.55
C LEU A 192 -13.74 -4.99 -6.98
N ARG A 193 -14.57 -4.09 -7.54
CA ARG A 193 -15.90 -4.43 -8.09
C ARG A 193 -15.79 -5.38 -9.28
N ALA A 194 -14.92 -5.06 -10.25
CA ALA A 194 -14.73 -5.86 -11.45
C ALA A 194 -14.25 -7.28 -11.17
N HIS A 195 -13.53 -7.47 -10.07
CA HIS A 195 -13.02 -8.76 -9.62
C HIS A 195 -13.81 -9.37 -8.47
N HIS A 196 -15.00 -8.84 -8.16
CA HIS A 196 -15.92 -9.37 -7.14
C HIS A 196 -15.29 -9.56 -5.76
N VAL A 197 -14.39 -8.65 -5.35
CA VAL A 197 -13.76 -8.72 -4.03
C VAL A 197 -14.80 -8.46 -2.96
N GLU A 198 -14.95 -9.38 -2.02
CA GLU A 198 -15.81 -9.21 -0.85
C GLU A 198 -15.01 -8.52 0.28
N ILE A 199 -15.60 -7.48 0.89
CA ILE A 199 -14.93 -6.74 1.97
C ILE A 199 -15.46 -7.22 3.32
N ILE A 200 -14.56 -7.68 4.18
CA ILE A 200 -14.79 -8.09 5.55
C ILE A 200 -14.25 -7.00 6.47
N THR A 201 -15.11 -6.43 7.32
CA THR A 201 -14.69 -5.43 8.30
C THR A 201 -14.32 -6.08 9.63
N VAL A 202 -13.24 -5.60 10.24
CA VAL A 202 -12.74 -6.12 11.52
C VAL A 202 -12.53 -4.98 12.52
N SER A 203 -12.79 -5.22 13.80
CA SER A 203 -12.53 -4.26 14.86
C SER A 203 -11.02 -4.19 15.20
N ASP A 204 -10.61 -3.10 15.84
CA ASP A 204 -9.26 -2.96 16.39
C ASP A 204 -8.93 -4.04 17.43
N THR A 205 -9.93 -4.46 18.22
CA THR A 205 -9.77 -5.53 19.22
C THR A 205 -9.46 -6.87 18.57
N GLU A 206 -10.22 -7.27 17.54
CA GLU A 206 -9.97 -8.49 16.77
C GLU A 206 -8.62 -8.45 16.08
N THR A 207 -8.27 -7.29 15.49
CA THR A 207 -6.98 -7.08 14.82
C THR A 207 -5.81 -7.23 15.78
N ILE A 208 -5.89 -6.65 16.98
CA ILE A 208 -4.84 -6.77 18.00
C ILE A 208 -4.72 -8.22 18.48
N ALA A 209 -5.83 -8.91 18.71
CA ALA A 209 -5.83 -10.33 19.08
C ALA A 209 -5.18 -11.20 17.99
N ALA A 210 -5.52 -10.96 16.72
CA ALA A 210 -4.91 -11.65 15.59
C ALA A 210 -3.39 -11.36 15.49
N MET A 211 -2.96 -10.12 15.72
CA MET A 211 -1.54 -9.77 15.73
C MET A 211 -0.78 -10.52 16.84
N GLN A 212 -1.39 -10.66 18.03
CA GLN A 212 -0.81 -11.43 19.12
C GLN A 212 -0.67 -12.93 18.77
N LEU A 213 -1.65 -13.51 18.08
CA LEU A 213 -1.58 -14.88 17.58
C LEU A 213 -0.45 -15.07 16.56
N LEU A 214 -0.33 -14.16 15.58
CA LEU A 214 0.78 -14.18 14.61
C LEU A 214 2.14 -14.15 15.32
N TRP A 215 2.25 -13.38 16.37
CA TRP A 215 3.46 -13.29 17.16
C TRP A 215 3.70 -14.55 18.02
N SER A 216 2.68 -14.98 18.79
CA SER A 216 2.83 -16.09 19.74
C SER A 216 2.96 -17.44 19.05
N GLU A 217 2.18 -17.72 17.99
CA GLU A 217 2.15 -19.02 17.32
C GLU A 217 3.14 -19.12 16.17
N LEU A 218 3.16 -18.13 15.27
CA LEU A 218 4.01 -18.16 14.08
C LEU A 218 5.35 -17.46 14.26
N LYS A 219 5.57 -16.76 15.39
CA LYS A 219 6.78 -15.95 15.66
C LYS A 219 7.02 -14.89 14.58
N GLN A 220 5.95 -14.42 13.94
CA GLN A 220 6.02 -13.39 12.91
C GLN A 220 5.70 -12.03 13.49
N VAL A 221 6.67 -11.12 13.41
CA VAL A 221 6.46 -9.71 13.78
C VAL A 221 5.87 -8.99 12.57
N VAL A 222 4.61 -8.61 12.66
CA VAL A 222 3.90 -7.85 11.62
C VAL A 222 3.43 -6.51 12.16
N GLU A 223 3.21 -5.54 11.28
CA GLU A 223 2.49 -4.33 11.67
C GLU A 223 1.01 -4.62 11.90
N VAL A 224 0.35 -3.84 12.74
CA VAL A 224 -1.06 -4.06 13.10
C VAL A 224 -1.99 -4.11 11.89
N SER A 225 -1.74 -3.27 10.89
CA SER A 225 -2.50 -3.24 9.62
C SER A 225 -2.47 -4.57 8.85
N SER A 226 -1.42 -5.37 8.99
CA SER A 226 -1.31 -6.68 8.33
C SER A 226 -2.15 -7.75 9.06
N ALA A 227 -2.40 -7.57 10.35
CA ALA A 227 -3.13 -8.54 11.15
C ALA A 227 -4.65 -8.53 10.88
N THR A 228 -5.18 -7.50 10.21
CA THR A 228 -6.58 -7.44 9.78
C THR A 228 -6.99 -8.67 8.96
N VAL A 229 -6.06 -9.21 8.17
CA VAL A 229 -6.29 -10.41 7.35
C VAL A 229 -6.60 -11.62 8.23
N LEU A 230 -5.77 -11.88 9.24
CA LEU A 230 -6.02 -12.99 10.15
C LEU A 230 -7.29 -12.74 10.99
N ALA A 231 -7.54 -11.51 11.42
CA ALA A 231 -8.75 -11.15 12.13
C ALA A 231 -10.02 -11.49 11.31
N ALA A 232 -9.99 -11.18 10.00
CA ALA A 232 -11.10 -11.50 9.11
C ALA A 232 -11.27 -13.01 8.85
N ILE A 233 -10.19 -13.80 8.87
CA ILE A 233 -10.26 -15.26 8.72
C ILE A 233 -10.86 -15.93 9.98
N LEU A 234 -10.69 -15.31 11.14
CA LEU A 234 -11.13 -15.86 12.42
C LEU A 234 -12.61 -15.54 12.78
N GLN A 235 -13.30 -14.71 11.97
CA GLN A 235 -14.75 -14.46 12.11
C GLN A 235 -15.56 -15.64 11.59
#